data_1375badd1c6898e157c560ee1f9d2baa
#
_entry.id   1375badd1c6898e157c560ee1f9d2baa
#
_cell.length_a   1.000
_cell.length_b   1.000
_cell.length_c   1.000
_cell.angle_alpha   90.00
_cell.angle_beta   90.00
_cell.angle_gamma   90.00
#
_symmetry.space_group_name_H-M   'P 1'
#
loop_
_entity.id
_entity.type
_entity.pdbx_description
1 polymer ?
#
loop_
_entity_poly.entity_id
_entity_poly.type
_entity_poly.pdbx_seq_one_letter_code
_entity_poly.pdbx_strand_id
1 'polypeptide(L)'
;MKKGATLFAVLWAVLGLGLLVGLPVAIHFILGQYDEAGFSGPQLVFEEQGHSYLAFTLDDYRANEVDNGAVHGSSRSYAQVVDLEDGSLRWSARLDADNERGDDWGSGELLGQSSRYLFFLRNELYVLDRRDAAPALAFDELERRTGGLPLKSAPWGKDAYRYDEGRGGLLMLALDGRVWFLDGDSLALREAPEVDAARYFQGDPPPPASAGIAWQAPGLTRLPDGRLLILASDHEARALERGEALPAANQRARRQRLSLGTLDWRSPAENRLRPLLDAAFLQAGLLPDPAAAEEPQRLLERPSERQRQHPSLPSEPQPPEEFDERVERFPSTRAFLAARDAYRQERRRWIAAHDAWRERVADLEAAADAEYRRRRDEQTREEALYRRYASALPGGDSRLARRPWRVDGNWLVLHRRSLAERSELLLSSVSTDGSLLWTLELPIERPERLFRLDARNLLLSGRGEDGGRLVRVDLRRGSGIVHRLGRAGAPLQRVEWPEGQP
;
A
#
# COMPACT_ATOMS: atom_id res chain seq x y z
N MET A 1 25.80 -79.82 -4.66
CA MET A 1 26.06 -78.45 -5.17
C MET A 1 24.89 -77.75 -5.84
N LYS A 2 23.67 -78.29 -6.04
CA LYS A 2 22.54 -77.64 -6.72
C LYS A 2 21.70 -76.72 -5.82
N LYS A 3 21.71 -76.87 -4.51
CA LYS A 3 20.85 -76.07 -3.57
C LYS A 3 21.36 -74.64 -3.35
N GLY A 4 22.66 -74.35 -3.54
CA GLY A 4 23.25 -73.01 -3.36
C GLY A 4 22.93 -72.05 -4.53
N ALA A 5 22.83 -72.57 -5.75
CA ALA A 5 22.52 -71.76 -6.94
C ALA A 5 21.11 -71.28 -6.97
N THR A 6 20.12 -72.04 -6.43
CA THR A 6 18.74 -71.65 -6.35
C THR A 6 18.52 -70.57 -5.30
N LEU A 7 19.19 -70.68 -4.14
CA LEU A 7 19.11 -69.68 -3.09
C LEU A 7 19.68 -68.32 -3.55
N PHE A 8 20.80 -68.36 -4.29
CA PHE A 8 21.45 -67.16 -4.85
C PHE A 8 20.56 -66.48 -5.92
N ALA A 9 19.92 -67.26 -6.78
CA ALA A 9 19.01 -66.75 -7.80
C ALA A 9 17.74 -66.10 -7.17
N VAL A 10 17.20 -66.70 -6.11
CA VAL A 10 16.04 -66.15 -5.37
C VAL A 10 16.46 -64.85 -4.67
N LEU A 11 17.64 -64.80 -4.06
CA LEU A 11 18.16 -63.59 -3.40
C LEU A 11 18.34 -62.45 -4.39
N TRP A 12 18.87 -62.70 -5.57
CA TRP A 12 19.03 -61.72 -6.65
C TRP A 12 17.68 -61.27 -7.24
N ALA A 13 16.71 -62.17 -7.35
CA ALA A 13 15.39 -61.84 -7.80
C ALA A 13 14.63 -60.93 -6.79
N VAL A 14 14.76 -61.21 -5.48
CA VAL A 14 14.16 -60.37 -4.42
C VAL A 14 14.88 -59.01 -4.32
N LEU A 15 16.23 -58.98 -4.43
CA LEU A 15 17.00 -57.75 -4.48
C LEU A 15 16.67 -56.92 -5.72
N GLY A 16 16.56 -57.58 -6.88
CA GLY A 16 16.18 -56.93 -8.14
C GLY A 16 14.74 -56.37 -8.09
N LEU A 17 13.78 -57.10 -7.52
CA LEU A 17 12.44 -56.65 -7.33
C LEU A 17 12.37 -55.50 -6.31
N GLY A 18 13.12 -55.57 -5.22
CA GLY A 18 13.26 -54.51 -4.23
C GLY A 18 13.85 -53.23 -4.81
N LEU A 19 14.85 -53.32 -5.67
CA LEU A 19 15.40 -52.17 -6.40
C LEU A 19 14.44 -51.62 -7.45
N LEU A 20 13.73 -52.50 -8.17
CA LEU A 20 12.78 -52.11 -9.23
C LEU A 20 11.56 -51.40 -8.70
N VAL A 21 11.08 -51.73 -7.50
CA VAL A 21 9.91 -51.13 -6.89
C VAL A 21 10.30 -50.11 -5.81
N GLY A 22 11.29 -50.40 -5.01
CA GLY A 22 11.71 -49.54 -3.88
C GLY A 22 12.41 -48.25 -4.32
N LEU A 23 13.22 -48.32 -5.40
CA LEU A 23 13.93 -47.14 -5.88
C LEU A 23 12.99 -46.09 -6.49
N PRO A 24 12.03 -46.42 -7.36
CA PRO A 24 11.05 -45.48 -7.86
C PRO A 24 10.15 -44.87 -6.74
N VAL A 25 9.75 -45.69 -5.74
CA VAL A 25 8.99 -45.22 -4.59
C VAL A 25 9.81 -44.26 -3.73
N ALA A 26 11.08 -44.57 -3.48
CA ALA A 26 11.98 -43.69 -2.74
C ALA A 26 12.26 -42.36 -3.50
N ILE A 27 12.47 -42.45 -4.82
CA ILE A 27 12.62 -41.27 -5.68
C ILE A 27 11.36 -40.43 -5.65
N HIS A 28 10.20 -41.06 -5.81
CA HIS A 28 8.92 -40.33 -5.75
C HIS A 28 8.68 -39.66 -4.40
N PHE A 29 9.05 -40.33 -3.32
CA PHE A 29 8.96 -39.76 -1.96
C PHE A 29 9.93 -38.57 -1.77
N ILE A 30 11.17 -38.69 -2.25
CA ILE A 30 12.16 -37.63 -2.20
C ILE A 30 11.74 -36.43 -3.06
N LEU A 31 11.29 -36.67 -4.29
CA LEU A 31 10.82 -35.62 -5.18
C LEU A 31 9.56 -34.92 -4.63
N GLY A 32 8.66 -35.68 -4.03
CA GLY A 32 7.43 -35.15 -3.43
C GLY A 32 7.66 -34.16 -2.29
N GLN A 33 8.86 -34.16 -1.68
CA GLN A 33 9.22 -33.13 -0.68
C GLN A 33 9.43 -31.74 -1.28
N TYR A 34 9.65 -31.66 -2.59
CA TYR A 34 9.83 -30.41 -3.32
C TYR A 34 8.57 -29.97 -4.07
N ASP A 35 7.50 -30.75 -3.99
CA ASP A 35 6.22 -30.37 -4.55
C ASP A 35 5.63 -29.24 -3.71
N GLU A 36 5.35 -28.10 -4.32
CA GLU A 36 4.84 -26.91 -3.63
C GLU A 36 3.63 -26.34 -4.36
N ALA A 37 2.58 -26.02 -3.60
CA ALA A 37 1.44 -25.25 -4.08
C ALA A 37 1.45 -23.88 -3.40
N GLY A 38 1.42 -22.82 -4.18
CA GLY A 38 1.52 -21.45 -3.66
C GLY A 38 0.64 -20.47 -4.42
N PHE A 39 0.37 -19.36 -3.77
CA PHE A 39 -0.27 -18.22 -4.43
C PHE A 39 0.66 -17.62 -5.48
N SER A 40 0.09 -17.18 -6.59
CA SER A 40 0.77 -16.45 -7.63
C SER A 40 0.05 -15.15 -7.94
N GLY A 41 0.80 -14.06 -7.98
CA GLY A 41 0.30 -12.76 -8.32
C GLY A 41 -0.71 -12.17 -7.33
N PRO A 42 -1.54 -11.22 -7.78
CA PRO A 42 -2.61 -10.63 -7.00
C PRO A 42 -3.69 -11.63 -6.61
N GLN A 43 -4.32 -11.37 -5.47
CA GLN A 43 -5.47 -12.10 -4.96
C GLN A 43 -6.61 -11.09 -4.79
N LEU A 44 -7.84 -11.45 -5.09
CA LEU A 44 -9.00 -10.56 -5.03
C LEU A 44 -10.08 -11.14 -4.12
N VAL A 45 -10.60 -10.30 -3.22
CA VAL A 45 -11.77 -10.64 -2.39
C VAL A 45 -13.02 -10.03 -3.02
N PHE A 46 -14.09 -10.78 -3.05
CA PHE A 46 -15.40 -10.30 -3.49
C PHE A 46 -16.53 -10.93 -2.71
N GLU A 47 -17.67 -10.24 -2.69
CA GLU A 47 -18.89 -10.72 -2.09
C GLU A 47 -19.91 -11.14 -3.16
N GLU A 48 -20.62 -12.22 -2.92
CA GLU A 48 -21.73 -12.65 -3.74
C GLU A 48 -22.75 -13.41 -2.87
N GLN A 49 -24.01 -13.00 -2.92
CA GLN A 49 -25.13 -13.60 -2.17
C GLN A 49 -24.87 -13.69 -0.65
N GLY A 50 -24.12 -12.74 -0.10
CA GLY A 50 -23.79 -12.70 1.34
C GLY A 50 -22.60 -13.57 1.77
N HIS A 51 -21.94 -14.24 0.83
CA HIS A 51 -20.70 -14.98 1.05
C HIS A 51 -19.51 -14.20 0.54
N SER A 52 -18.40 -14.30 1.25
CA SER A 52 -17.11 -13.71 0.87
C SER A 52 -16.24 -14.77 0.19
N TYR A 53 -15.78 -14.47 -1.00
CA TYR A 53 -14.94 -15.35 -1.82
C TYR A 53 -13.56 -14.75 -2.02
N LEU A 54 -12.55 -15.63 -2.16
CA LEU A 54 -11.20 -15.27 -2.60
C LEU A 54 -10.94 -15.88 -3.97
N ALA A 55 -10.62 -15.03 -4.95
CA ALA A 55 -10.11 -15.42 -6.24
C ALA A 55 -8.58 -15.27 -6.28
N PHE A 56 -7.89 -16.25 -6.82
CA PHE A 56 -6.42 -16.23 -6.92
C PHE A 56 -5.93 -17.16 -8.02
N THR A 57 -4.67 -17.00 -8.38
CA THR A 57 -3.94 -17.99 -9.18
C THR A 57 -3.12 -18.87 -8.26
N LEU A 58 -3.24 -20.17 -8.43
CA LEU A 58 -2.45 -21.19 -7.75
C LEU A 58 -1.42 -21.74 -8.72
N ASP A 59 -0.14 -21.69 -8.35
CA ASP A 59 0.92 -22.44 -9.04
C ASP A 59 1.17 -23.75 -8.29
N ASP A 60 0.96 -24.86 -8.98
CA ASP A 60 1.21 -26.23 -8.51
C ASP A 60 2.53 -26.71 -9.14
N TYR A 61 3.62 -26.58 -8.41
CA TYR A 61 4.94 -27.04 -8.83
C TYR A 61 5.11 -28.51 -8.46
N ARG A 62 5.58 -29.30 -9.43
CA ARG A 62 5.94 -30.71 -9.24
C ARG A 62 7.37 -30.96 -9.63
N ALA A 63 8.14 -31.44 -8.69
CA ALA A 63 9.50 -31.85 -8.93
C ALA A 63 9.54 -33.15 -9.72
N ASN A 64 10.23 -33.15 -10.85
CA ASN A 64 10.36 -34.33 -11.72
C ASN A 64 11.76 -34.94 -11.63
N GLU A 65 12.79 -34.15 -11.35
CA GLU A 65 14.19 -34.55 -11.39
C GLU A 65 15.03 -33.72 -10.43
N VAL A 66 16.09 -34.32 -9.89
CA VAL A 66 17.15 -33.63 -9.17
C VAL A 66 18.46 -33.87 -9.91
N ASP A 67 19.06 -32.83 -10.46
CA ASP A 67 20.36 -32.89 -11.14
C ASP A 67 21.35 -31.93 -10.49
N ASN A 68 22.54 -32.44 -10.12
CA ASN A 68 23.59 -31.64 -9.48
C ASN A 68 23.17 -30.79 -8.28
N GLY A 69 22.18 -31.26 -7.52
CA GLY A 69 21.60 -30.50 -6.38
C GLY A 69 20.55 -29.44 -6.78
N ALA A 70 20.26 -29.26 -8.06
CA ALA A 70 19.14 -28.47 -8.55
C ALA A 70 17.93 -29.37 -8.75
N VAL A 71 16.77 -28.89 -8.30
CA VAL A 71 15.47 -29.55 -8.47
C VAL A 71 14.82 -28.99 -9.73
N HIS A 72 14.52 -29.85 -10.69
CA HIS A 72 13.81 -29.54 -11.91
C HIS A 72 12.37 -30.06 -11.82
N GLY A 73 11.42 -29.33 -12.34
CA GLY A 73 10.02 -29.73 -12.30
C GLY A 73 9.17 -28.93 -13.28
N SER A 74 7.89 -29.22 -13.28
CA SER A 74 6.91 -28.49 -14.05
C SER A 74 5.97 -27.74 -13.13
N SER A 75 5.65 -26.50 -13.49
CA SER A 75 4.65 -25.68 -12.81
C SER A 75 3.37 -25.62 -13.65
N ARG A 76 2.23 -25.79 -13.03
CA ARG A 76 0.92 -25.63 -13.64
C ARG A 76 0.16 -24.53 -12.92
N SER A 77 -0.44 -23.61 -13.67
CA SER A 77 -1.22 -22.52 -13.10
C SER A 77 -2.72 -22.81 -13.18
N TYR A 78 -3.41 -22.54 -12.09
CA TYR A 78 -4.86 -22.71 -11.97
C TYR A 78 -5.50 -21.43 -11.46
N ALA A 79 -6.57 -20.99 -12.10
CA ALA A 79 -7.50 -20.03 -11.52
C ALA A 79 -8.38 -20.75 -10.51
N GLN A 80 -8.52 -20.20 -9.30
CA GLN A 80 -9.34 -20.79 -8.25
C GLN A 80 -10.17 -19.73 -7.54
N VAL A 81 -11.39 -20.14 -7.13
CA VAL A 81 -12.24 -19.37 -6.22
C VAL A 81 -12.64 -20.25 -5.06
N VAL A 82 -12.44 -19.75 -3.85
CA VAL A 82 -12.77 -20.44 -2.60
C VAL A 82 -13.68 -19.57 -1.74
N ASP A 83 -14.57 -20.20 -1.00
CA ASP A 83 -15.36 -19.55 0.04
C ASP A 83 -14.49 -19.28 1.26
N LEU A 84 -14.53 -18.06 1.78
CA LEU A 84 -13.72 -17.67 2.95
C LEU A 84 -14.34 -18.05 4.29
N GLU A 85 -15.59 -18.52 4.31
CA GLU A 85 -16.25 -18.92 5.55
C GLU A 85 -15.90 -20.36 5.93
N ASP A 86 -15.98 -21.29 4.97
CA ASP A 86 -15.75 -22.70 5.23
C ASP A 86 -14.53 -23.29 4.50
N GLY A 87 -13.89 -22.50 3.62
CA GLY A 87 -12.75 -22.94 2.83
C GLY A 87 -13.12 -23.86 1.66
N SER A 88 -14.42 -23.99 1.34
CA SER A 88 -14.84 -24.84 0.21
C SER A 88 -14.36 -24.27 -1.13
N LEU A 89 -13.96 -25.17 -2.01
CA LEU A 89 -13.62 -24.81 -3.37
C LEU A 89 -14.91 -24.58 -4.17
N ARG A 90 -15.11 -23.34 -4.63
CA ARG A 90 -16.21 -23.04 -5.52
C ARG A 90 -15.97 -23.62 -6.91
N TRP A 91 -14.78 -23.35 -7.46
CA TRP A 91 -14.32 -23.91 -8.72
C TRP A 91 -12.80 -23.78 -8.88
N SER A 92 -12.23 -24.58 -9.79
CA SER A 92 -10.85 -24.52 -10.22
C SER A 92 -10.77 -24.73 -11.72
N ALA A 93 -10.08 -23.86 -12.44
CA ALA A 93 -9.86 -23.95 -13.88
C ALA A 93 -8.37 -23.91 -14.20
N ARG A 94 -7.91 -24.78 -15.06
CA ARG A 94 -6.53 -24.80 -15.52
C ARG A 94 -6.32 -23.69 -16.55
N LEU A 95 -5.25 -22.88 -16.38
CA LEU A 95 -4.94 -21.74 -17.25
C LEU A 95 -4.02 -22.08 -18.44
N ASP A 96 -3.42 -23.26 -18.47
CA ASP A 96 -2.46 -23.70 -19.50
C ASP A 96 -2.99 -24.90 -20.29
N ALA A 97 -4.32 -24.96 -20.48
CA ALA A 97 -4.98 -26.19 -20.88
C ALA A 97 -4.64 -26.71 -22.27
N ASP A 98 -4.22 -25.97 -23.25
CA ASP A 98 -4.09 -26.51 -24.62
C ASP A 98 -2.95 -25.92 -25.48
N ASN A 99 -2.00 -25.24 -24.91
CA ASN A 99 -0.93 -24.66 -25.70
C ASN A 99 0.35 -25.51 -25.66
N GLU A 100 0.49 -26.38 -26.65
CA GLU A 100 1.80 -26.92 -27.10
C GLU A 100 2.82 -25.82 -27.51
N ARG A 101 2.47 -24.55 -27.36
CA ARG A 101 3.35 -23.40 -27.60
C ARG A 101 4.35 -23.19 -26.47
N GLY A 102 4.95 -24.29 -26.11
CA GLY A 102 6.27 -24.39 -25.49
C GLY A 102 6.58 -23.48 -24.32
N ASP A 103 7.22 -24.08 -23.39
CA ASP A 103 8.03 -23.52 -22.33
C ASP A 103 7.29 -22.75 -21.23
N ASP A 104 7.47 -23.26 -20.03
CA ASP A 104 7.05 -22.73 -18.74
C ASP A 104 7.49 -21.28 -18.47
N TRP A 105 6.84 -20.31 -19.10
CA TRP A 105 7.16 -18.90 -18.92
C TRP A 105 6.28 -18.27 -17.83
N GLY A 106 6.70 -18.49 -16.59
CA GLY A 106 6.19 -17.71 -15.45
C GLY A 106 4.81 -18.16 -14.93
N SER A 107 4.48 -17.64 -13.80
CA SER A 107 3.25 -17.86 -13.04
C SER A 107 2.03 -17.22 -13.68
N GLY A 108 0.84 -17.80 -13.45
CA GLY A 108 -0.42 -17.15 -13.76
C GLY A 108 -0.63 -15.89 -12.90
N GLU A 109 -1.43 -14.95 -13.39
CA GLU A 109 -1.68 -13.69 -12.69
C GLU A 109 -3.15 -13.29 -12.81
N LEU A 110 -3.78 -12.95 -11.69
CA LEU A 110 -5.11 -12.38 -11.66
C LEU A 110 -5.02 -10.87 -11.88
N LEU A 111 -5.51 -10.38 -13.01
CA LEU A 111 -5.42 -8.97 -13.38
C LEU A 111 -6.48 -8.10 -12.71
N GLY A 112 -7.72 -8.63 -12.57
CA GLY A 112 -8.84 -7.87 -12.04
C GLY A 112 -10.14 -8.64 -12.07
N GLN A 113 -11.21 -7.96 -11.64
CA GLN A 113 -12.56 -8.52 -11.57
C GLN A 113 -13.60 -7.49 -11.95
N SER A 114 -14.69 -7.97 -12.55
CA SER A 114 -15.94 -7.24 -12.71
C SER A 114 -17.04 -7.82 -11.81
N SER A 115 -18.25 -7.33 -11.94
CA SER A 115 -19.39 -7.93 -11.23
C SER A 115 -19.66 -9.37 -11.65
N ARG A 116 -19.22 -9.76 -12.84
CA ARG A 116 -19.53 -11.07 -13.43
C ARG A 116 -18.31 -11.92 -13.77
N TYR A 117 -17.19 -11.31 -14.14
CA TYR A 117 -16.03 -12.01 -14.68
C TYR A 117 -14.76 -11.76 -13.89
N LEU A 118 -13.84 -12.72 -13.98
CA LEU A 118 -12.45 -12.63 -13.52
C LEU A 118 -11.51 -12.69 -14.71
N PHE A 119 -10.48 -11.85 -14.68
CA PHE A 119 -9.51 -11.68 -15.77
C PHE A 119 -8.16 -12.24 -15.32
N PHE A 120 -7.69 -13.30 -15.96
CA PHE A 120 -6.40 -13.93 -15.65
C PHE A 120 -5.47 -13.83 -16.85
N LEU A 121 -4.19 -13.68 -16.58
CA LEU A 121 -3.12 -13.72 -17.57
C LEU A 121 -2.15 -14.83 -17.21
N ARG A 122 -2.00 -15.80 -18.10
CA ARG A 122 -0.92 -16.81 -18.01
C ARG A 122 0.05 -16.56 -19.15
N ASN A 123 -0.06 -17.24 -20.28
CA ASN A 123 0.59 -16.87 -21.53
C ASN A 123 -0.34 -15.96 -22.37
N GLU A 124 -1.61 -16.23 -22.30
CA GLU A 124 -2.71 -15.50 -22.92
C GLU A 124 -3.74 -15.04 -21.88
N LEU A 125 -4.68 -14.21 -22.28
CA LEU A 125 -5.75 -13.71 -21.44
C LEU A 125 -6.89 -14.73 -21.33
N TYR A 126 -7.32 -15.02 -20.12
CA TYR A 126 -8.50 -15.82 -19.79
C TYR A 126 -9.56 -14.93 -19.14
N VAL A 127 -10.77 -14.97 -19.68
CA VAL A 127 -11.95 -14.30 -19.11
C VAL A 127 -12.92 -15.37 -18.65
N LEU A 128 -13.05 -15.54 -17.34
CA LEU A 128 -13.83 -16.61 -16.73
C LEU A 128 -15.02 -16.07 -15.95
N ASP A 129 -16.19 -16.72 -16.07
CA ASP A 129 -17.35 -16.39 -15.24
C ASP A 129 -17.04 -16.69 -13.76
N ARG A 130 -17.36 -15.76 -12.88
CA ARG A 130 -17.07 -15.85 -11.43
C ARG A 130 -17.77 -17.03 -10.74
N ARG A 131 -18.87 -17.52 -11.31
CA ARG A 131 -19.72 -18.53 -10.68
C ARG A 131 -19.25 -19.95 -10.91
N ASP A 132 -18.80 -20.25 -12.13
CA ASP A 132 -18.55 -21.61 -12.56
C ASP A 132 -17.29 -21.80 -13.42
N ALA A 133 -16.47 -20.73 -13.56
CA ALA A 133 -15.29 -20.72 -14.40
C ALA A 133 -15.56 -20.93 -15.90
N ALA A 134 -16.79 -20.78 -16.36
CA ALA A 134 -17.07 -20.90 -17.78
C ALA A 134 -16.28 -19.85 -18.57
N PRO A 135 -15.54 -20.24 -19.63
CA PRO A 135 -14.86 -19.28 -20.50
C PRO A 135 -15.88 -18.36 -21.16
N ALA A 136 -15.75 -17.04 -20.90
CA ALA A 136 -16.68 -16.05 -21.41
C ALA A 136 -16.26 -15.46 -22.76
N LEU A 137 -14.94 -15.47 -23.06
CA LEU A 137 -14.38 -14.93 -24.28
C LEU A 137 -13.08 -15.68 -24.61
N ALA A 138 -12.94 -16.10 -25.87
CA ALA A 138 -11.75 -16.76 -26.37
C ALA A 138 -10.66 -15.74 -26.74
N PHE A 139 -9.41 -16.03 -26.41
CA PHE A 139 -8.27 -15.16 -26.71
C PHE A 139 -8.11 -14.94 -28.23
N ASP A 140 -8.25 -16.01 -29.04
CA ASP A 140 -8.17 -15.92 -30.51
C ASP A 140 -9.22 -14.99 -31.12
N GLU A 141 -10.38 -14.85 -30.49
CA GLU A 141 -11.39 -13.89 -30.93
C GLU A 141 -10.98 -12.46 -30.63
N LEU A 142 -10.44 -12.22 -29.44
CA LEU A 142 -9.88 -10.92 -29.08
C LEU A 142 -8.73 -10.52 -30.01
N GLU A 143 -7.79 -11.43 -30.25
CA GLU A 143 -6.65 -11.23 -31.14
C GLU A 143 -7.09 -10.84 -32.54
N ARG A 144 -8.05 -11.55 -33.12
CA ARG A 144 -8.60 -11.21 -34.45
C ARG A 144 -9.26 -9.83 -34.47
N ARG A 145 -9.98 -9.45 -33.43
CA ARG A 145 -10.72 -8.17 -33.38
C ARG A 145 -9.82 -6.99 -33.13
N THR A 146 -8.69 -7.15 -32.44
CA THR A 146 -7.73 -6.10 -32.11
C THR A 146 -6.62 -5.95 -33.15
N GLY A 147 -6.47 -6.91 -34.07
CA GLY A 147 -5.35 -6.94 -35.02
C GLY A 147 -4.07 -7.53 -34.44
N GLY A 148 -4.17 -8.24 -33.32
CA GLY A 148 -3.09 -8.94 -32.65
C GLY A 148 -2.82 -8.43 -31.23
N LEU A 149 -2.75 -9.36 -30.28
CA LEU A 149 -2.41 -9.10 -28.88
C LEU A 149 -1.11 -9.82 -28.51
N PRO A 150 -0.23 -9.22 -27.70
CA PRO A 150 1.00 -9.89 -27.31
C PRO A 150 0.72 -11.01 -26.31
N LEU A 151 1.42 -12.13 -26.46
CA LEU A 151 1.49 -13.14 -25.41
C LEU A 151 2.32 -12.60 -24.24
N LYS A 152 2.03 -13.07 -23.02
CA LYS A 152 2.80 -12.67 -21.81
C LYS A 152 4.29 -12.93 -21.96
N SER A 153 4.67 -13.99 -22.65
CA SER A 153 6.06 -14.36 -22.94
C SER A 153 6.77 -13.42 -23.92
N ALA A 154 6.03 -12.58 -24.66
CA ALA A 154 6.66 -11.58 -25.53
C ALA A 154 7.42 -10.52 -24.71
N PRO A 155 8.44 -9.85 -25.29
CA PRO A 155 9.16 -8.77 -24.63
C PRO A 155 8.25 -7.74 -24.06
N TRP A 156 7.63 -7.24 -23.48
CA TRP A 156 6.60 -6.32 -23.01
C TRP A 156 5.17 -6.88 -22.96
N GLY A 157 4.97 -8.20 -23.22
CA GLY A 157 3.63 -8.80 -23.18
C GLY A 157 2.99 -8.77 -21.79
N LYS A 158 3.78 -8.90 -20.73
CA LYS A 158 3.31 -8.79 -19.35
C LYS A 158 2.67 -7.43 -19.07
N ASP A 159 3.23 -6.37 -19.60
CA ASP A 159 2.79 -5.00 -19.34
C ASP A 159 1.66 -4.54 -20.29
N ALA A 160 1.28 -5.38 -21.27
CA ALA A 160 0.26 -5.05 -22.26
C ALA A 160 -1.20 -5.15 -21.75
N TYR A 161 -1.40 -5.67 -20.55
CA TYR A 161 -2.74 -5.93 -20.00
C TYR A 161 -2.89 -5.27 -18.64
N ARG A 162 -3.93 -4.42 -18.48
CA ARG A 162 -4.21 -3.76 -17.20
C ARG A 162 -5.70 -3.64 -16.94
N TYR A 163 -6.15 -4.14 -15.82
CA TYR A 163 -7.51 -3.90 -15.37
C TYR A 163 -7.60 -2.51 -14.74
N ASP A 164 -8.50 -1.68 -15.26
CA ASP A 164 -8.79 -0.33 -14.76
C ASP A 164 -10.11 -0.35 -13.97
N GLU A 165 -10.03 -0.36 -12.65
CA GLU A 165 -11.21 -0.35 -11.78
C GLU A 165 -12.06 0.90 -11.97
N GLY A 166 -11.43 2.06 -12.21
CA GLY A 166 -12.14 3.31 -12.42
C GLY A 166 -12.99 3.33 -13.69
N ARG A 167 -12.57 2.56 -14.72
CA ARG A 167 -13.31 2.37 -15.97
C ARG A 167 -14.15 1.08 -15.98
N GLY A 168 -13.95 0.22 -15.00
CA GLY A 168 -14.66 -1.06 -14.88
C GLY A 168 -14.33 -2.07 -15.98
N GLY A 169 -13.07 -2.17 -16.43
CA GLY A 169 -12.70 -3.08 -17.48
C GLY A 169 -11.20 -3.20 -17.75
N LEU A 170 -10.85 -3.99 -18.74
CA LEU A 170 -9.47 -4.31 -19.10
C LEU A 170 -8.98 -3.44 -20.25
N LEU A 171 -7.86 -2.75 -20.06
CA LEU A 171 -7.11 -2.08 -21.12
C LEU A 171 -6.04 -3.02 -21.69
N MET A 172 -5.94 -3.08 -23.00
CA MET A 172 -5.02 -3.95 -23.73
C MET A 172 -4.25 -3.15 -24.77
N LEU A 173 -2.93 -3.31 -24.79
CA LEU A 173 -2.06 -2.73 -25.80
C LEU A 173 -1.83 -3.74 -26.93
N ALA A 174 -2.36 -3.48 -28.12
CA ALA A 174 -2.20 -4.33 -29.29
C ALA A 174 -0.80 -4.21 -29.91
N LEU A 175 -0.44 -5.20 -30.75
CA LEU A 175 0.87 -5.26 -31.42
C LEU A 175 1.13 -4.06 -32.35
N ASP A 176 0.10 -3.42 -32.86
CA ASP A 176 0.18 -2.22 -33.67
C ASP A 176 0.24 -0.90 -32.89
N GLY A 177 0.28 -0.98 -31.56
CA GLY A 177 0.36 0.15 -30.64
C GLY A 177 -0.97 0.80 -30.29
N ARG A 178 -2.10 0.31 -30.82
CA ARG A 178 -3.43 0.79 -30.42
C ARG A 178 -3.82 0.24 -29.05
N VAL A 179 -4.54 1.06 -28.30
CA VAL A 179 -5.11 0.66 -27.01
C VAL A 179 -6.57 0.26 -27.18
N TRP A 180 -6.90 -0.89 -26.68
CA TRP A 180 -8.26 -1.43 -26.66
C TRP A 180 -8.79 -1.51 -25.24
N PHE A 181 -10.07 -1.24 -25.09
CA PHE A 181 -10.81 -1.39 -23.84
C PHE A 181 -11.84 -2.50 -23.99
N LEU A 182 -11.77 -3.47 -23.11
CA LEU A 182 -12.76 -4.54 -22.94
C LEU A 182 -13.59 -4.21 -21.71
N ASP A 183 -14.86 -3.87 -21.89
CA ASP A 183 -15.78 -3.62 -20.79
C ASP A 183 -15.91 -4.83 -19.89
N GLY A 184 -15.78 -4.64 -18.59
CA GLY A 184 -15.66 -5.74 -17.64
C GLY A 184 -16.92 -6.59 -17.50
N ASP A 185 -18.10 -6.03 -17.66
CA ASP A 185 -19.36 -6.74 -17.46
C ASP A 185 -20.02 -7.17 -18.78
N SER A 186 -20.02 -6.32 -19.79
CA SER A 186 -20.65 -6.62 -21.09
C SER A 186 -19.71 -7.32 -22.07
N LEU A 187 -18.40 -7.33 -21.81
CA LEU A 187 -17.35 -7.80 -22.71
C LEU A 187 -17.36 -7.09 -24.09
N ALA A 188 -17.92 -5.89 -24.13
CA ALA A 188 -17.90 -5.06 -25.31
C ALA A 188 -16.47 -4.52 -25.53
N LEU A 189 -15.92 -4.80 -26.73
CA LEU A 189 -14.59 -4.36 -27.14
C LEU A 189 -14.68 -3.08 -27.96
N ARG A 190 -13.93 -2.05 -27.56
CA ARG A 190 -13.79 -0.80 -28.29
C ARG A 190 -12.35 -0.29 -28.29
N GLU A 191 -11.97 0.47 -29.29
CA GLU A 191 -10.69 1.20 -29.24
C GLU A 191 -10.75 2.33 -28.21
N ALA A 192 -9.63 2.59 -27.52
CA ALA A 192 -9.49 3.60 -26.48
C ALA A 192 -8.39 4.62 -26.85
N PRO A 193 -8.60 5.44 -27.89
CA PRO A 193 -7.60 6.40 -28.38
C PRO A 193 -7.30 7.51 -27.38
N GLU A 194 -8.16 7.70 -26.38
CA GLU A 194 -7.96 8.66 -25.28
C GLU A 194 -6.90 8.21 -24.25
N VAL A 195 -6.42 6.98 -24.35
CA VAL A 195 -5.40 6.43 -23.44
C VAL A 195 -4.02 6.58 -24.05
N ASP A 196 -3.16 7.36 -23.44
CA ASP A 196 -1.76 7.45 -23.80
C ASP A 196 -1.03 6.16 -23.41
N ALA A 197 -0.78 5.29 -24.41
CA ALA A 197 -0.14 4.00 -24.23
C ALA A 197 1.23 4.11 -23.55
N ALA A 198 2.05 5.08 -23.94
CA ALA A 198 3.40 5.24 -23.41
C ALA A 198 3.38 5.60 -21.92
N ARG A 199 2.40 6.39 -21.48
CA ARG A 199 2.23 6.77 -20.08
C ARG A 199 1.53 5.71 -19.28
N TYR A 200 0.51 5.07 -19.82
CA TYR A 200 -0.36 4.15 -19.06
C TYR A 200 0.28 2.78 -18.84
N PHE A 201 0.99 2.24 -19.85
CA PHE A 201 1.61 0.91 -19.77
C PHE A 201 3.06 0.92 -19.31
N GLN A 202 3.65 2.08 -18.99
CA GLN A 202 4.97 2.18 -18.36
C GLN A 202 4.88 2.05 -16.85
N GLY A 203 5.73 1.20 -16.28
CA GLY A 203 5.82 0.95 -14.84
C GLY A 203 4.78 -0.04 -14.29
N ASP A 204 4.96 -0.49 -13.06
CA ASP A 204 4.03 -1.40 -12.42
C ASP A 204 2.67 -0.72 -12.19
N PRO A 205 1.55 -1.35 -12.60
CA PRO A 205 0.23 -0.82 -12.33
C PRO A 205 -0.01 -0.77 -10.82
N PRO A 206 -0.74 0.24 -10.31
CA PRO A 206 -1.23 0.15 -8.95
C PRO A 206 -2.10 -1.12 -8.86
N PRO A 207 -1.89 -1.95 -7.82
CA PRO A 207 -2.75 -3.11 -7.63
C PRO A 207 -4.20 -2.62 -7.45
N PRO A 208 -5.19 -3.38 -7.95
CA PRO A 208 -6.59 -3.07 -7.71
C PRO A 208 -6.87 -2.93 -6.21
N ALA A 209 -7.78 -2.06 -5.82
CA ALA A 209 -8.14 -1.86 -4.40
C ALA A 209 -8.61 -3.17 -3.74
N SER A 210 -9.26 -4.03 -4.50
CA SER A 210 -9.70 -5.37 -4.08
C SER A 210 -8.58 -6.41 -3.94
N ALA A 211 -7.36 -6.10 -4.44
CA ALA A 211 -6.24 -7.05 -4.47
C ALA A 211 -5.51 -7.23 -3.13
N GLY A 212 -6.00 -6.64 -2.07
CA GLY A 212 -5.26 -6.58 -0.82
C GLY A 212 -3.92 -5.83 -0.96
N ILE A 213 -3.29 -5.53 0.12
CA ILE A 213 -2.00 -4.87 0.11
C ILE A 213 -0.86 -5.85 0.32
N ALA A 214 0.23 -5.68 -0.44
CA ALA A 214 1.47 -6.37 -0.15
C ALA A 214 1.95 -5.96 1.24
N TRP A 215 2.33 -6.95 2.05
CA TRP A 215 2.88 -6.69 3.36
C TRP A 215 4.20 -5.90 3.26
N GLN A 216 4.22 -4.74 3.86
CA GLN A 216 5.44 -3.99 4.13
C GLN A 216 5.36 -3.59 5.60
N ALA A 217 6.41 -3.85 6.36
CA ALA A 217 6.48 -3.50 7.77
C ALA A 217 6.82 -2.00 7.94
N PRO A 218 5.86 -1.08 8.00
CA PRO A 218 6.15 0.30 8.31
C PRO A 218 6.41 0.40 9.82
N GLY A 219 7.64 0.71 10.20
CA GLY A 219 7.95 1.02 11.60
C GLY A 219 7.61 2.46 12.00
N LEU A 220 6.95 3.23 11.13
CA LEU A 220 6.76 4.66 11.29
C LEU A 220 5.45 5.10 10.66
N THR A 221 4.66 5.93 11.37
CA THR A 221 3.47 6.60 10.85
C THR A 221 3.24 7.94 11.53
N ARG A 222 2.43 8.81 10.93
CA ARG A 222 2.03 10.09 11.52
C ARG A 222 0.70 9.94 12.27
N LEU A 223 0.63 10.47 13.49
CA LEU A 223 -0.60 10.57 14.26
C LEU A 223 -1.42 11.82 13.84
N PRO A 224 -2.73 11.86 14.13
CA PRO A 224 -3.58 13.01 13.82
C PRO A 224 -3.11 14.33 14.46
N ASP A 225 -2.46 14.28 15.61
CA ASP A 225 -1.88 15.43 16.29
C ASP A 225 -0.52 15.90 15.71
N GLY A 226 -0.04 15.20 14.67
CA GLY A 226 1.18 15.52 13.94
C GLY A 226 2.43 14.88 14.51
N ARG A 227 2.38 14.20 15.66
CA ARG A 227 3.49 13.38 16.18
C ARG A 227 3.72 12.16 15.29
N LEU A 228 4.91 11.60 15.38
CA LEU A 228 5.26 10.35 14.72
C LEU A 228 5.10 9.20 15.72
N LEU A 229 4.38 8.14 15.33
CA LEU A 229 4.35 6.85 16.02
C LEU A 229 5.42 5.97 15.37
N ILE A 230 6.33 5.45 16.19
CA ILE A 230 7.55 4.81 15.72
C ILE A 230 7.77 3.50 16.46
N LEU A 231 8.12 2.45 15.70
CA LEU A 231 8.80 1.27 16.19
C LEU A 231 10.29 1.46 15.91
N ALA A 232 11.09 1.71 16.95
CA ALA A 232 12.50 2.00 16.82
C ALA A 232 13.31 1.27 17.90
N SER A 233 14.53 0.87 17.55
CA SER A 233 15.54 0.50 18.53
C SER A 233 16.09 1.73 19.25
N ASP A 234 16.75 1.54 20.38
CA ASP A 234 17.42 2.64 21.11
C ASP A 234 18.40 3.42 20.24
N HIS A 235 19.08 2.75 19.32
CA HIS A 235 20.00 3.39 18.39
C HIS A 235 19.26 4.25 17.36
N GLU A 236 18.19 3.73 16.77
CA GLU A 236 17.34 4.46 15.81
C GLU A 236 16.62 5.63 16.48
N ALA A 237 16.12 5.45 17.72
CA ALA A 237 15.52 6.52 18.50
C ALA A 237 16.50 7.69 18.68
N ARG A 238 17.73 7.41 19.11
CA ARG A 238 18.79 8.43 19.25
C ARG A 238 19.17 9.08 17.93
N ALA A 239 19.21 8.33 16.83
CA ALA A 239 19.46 8.88 15.50
C ALA A 239 18.36 9.87 15.09
N LEU A 240 17.08 9.47 15.28
CA LEU A 240 15.93 10.36 15.03
C LEU A 240 15.97 11.61 15.89
N GLU A 241 16.26 11.49 17.20
CA GLU A 241 16.40 12.63 18.11
C GLU A 241 17.48 13.62 17.64
N ARG A 242 18.55 13.12 17.03
CA ARG A 242 19.61 13.94 16.44
C ARG A 242 19.32 14.41 15.01
N GLY A 243 18.25 13.92 14.39
CA GLY A 243 17.91 14.18 12.98
C GLY A 243 18.88 13.52 12.00
N GLU A 244 19.45 12.38 12.37
CA GLU A 244 20.30 11.55 11.53
C GLU A 244 19.45 10.60 10.69
N ALA A 245 19.91 10.26 9.48
CA ALA A 245 19.20 9.34 8.60
C ALA A 245 19.07 7.96 9.21
N LEU A 246 17.86 7.37 9.15
CA LEU A 246 17.64 5.99 9.51
C LEU A 246 18.16 5.07 8.40
N PRO A 247 18.72 3.90 8.75
CA PRO A 247 19.10 2.92 7.75
C PRO A 247 17.88 2.48 6.95
N ALA A 248 18.09 2.16 5.68
CA ALA A 248 17.03 1.64 4.83
C ALA A 248 16.39 0.38 5.45
N ALA A 249 15.09 0.16 5.24
CA ALA A 249 14.34 -0.92 5.87
C ALA A 249 14.94 -2.33 5.62
N ASN A 250 15.58 -2.52 4.47
CA ASN A 250 16.32 -3.74 4.11
C ASN A 250 17.68 -3.87 4.80
N GLN A 251 18.25 -2.77 5.29
CA GLN A 251 19.51 -2.71 6.04
C GLN A 251 19.28 -2.69 7.55
N ARG A 252 18.04 -2.49 8.00
CA ARG A 252 17.71 -2.67 9.42
C ARG A 252 18.16 -4.06 9.82
N ALA A 253 19.04 -4.12 10.79
CA ALA A 253 19.47 -5.39 11.33
C ALA A 253 18.22 -6.19 11.71
N ARG A 254 17.96 -7.30 11.01
CA ARG A 254 16.79 -8.17 11.18
C ARG A 254 16.67 -8.75 12.61
N ARG A 255 17.56 -8.34 13.50
CA ARG A 255 17.75 -8.87 14.84
C ARG A 255 17.78 -7.78 15.91
N GLN A 256 16.91 -6.78 15.81
CA GLN A 256 16.83 -5.72 16.81
C GLN A 256 15.51 -5.80 17.58
N ARG A 257 15.63 -5.53 18.87
CA ARG A 257 14.46 -5.21 19.70
C ARG A 257 14.01 -3.81 19.39
N LEU A 258 12.71 -3.64 19.17
CA LEU A 258 12.07 -2.38 18.85
C LEU A 258 11.13 -2.01 19.98
N SER A 259 11.09 -0.74 20.35
CA SER A 259 10.12 -0.19 21.29
C SER A 259 9.12 0.68 20.51
N LEU A 260 7.84 0.60 20.87
CA LEU A 260 6.81 1.47 20.35
C LEU A 260 6.82 2.77 21.13
N GLY A 261 6.91 3.90 20.44
CA GLY A 261 6.93 5.21 21.06
C GLY A 261 6.43 6.31 20.14
N THR A 262 6.29 7.51 20.69
CA THR A 262 5.94 8.72 19.94
C THR A 262 7.07 9.73 19.96
N LEU A 263 7.25 10.44 18.84
CA LEU A 263 8.21 11.53 18.69
C LEU A 263 7.49 12.80 18.24
N ASP A 264 7.66 13.90 18.97
CA ASP A 264 7.23 15.24 18.54
C ASP A 264 8.40 15.93 17.84
N TRP A 265 8.48 15.76 16.53
CA TRP A 265 9.55 16.34 15.72
C TRP A 265 9.49 17.86 15.60
N ARG A 266 8.34 18.50 15.95
CA ARG A 266 8.15 19.96 15.90
C ARG A 266 8.66 20.67 17.13
N SER A 267 8.85 19.95 18.24
CA SER A 267 9.32 20.52 19.50
C SER A 267 10.80 20.19 19.74
N PRO A 268 11.74 21.11 19.42
CA PRO A 268 13.17 20.86 19.58
C PRO A 268 13.60 20.52 21.01
N ALA A 269 12.88 21.04 22.00
CA ALA A 269 13.16 20.80 23.41
C ALA A 269 12.71 19.41 23.90
N GLU A 270 11.79 18.78 23.16
CA GLU A 270 11.16 17.51 23.52
C GLU A 270 11.39 16.39 22.49
N ASN A 271 12.43 16.53 21.66
CA ASN A 271 12.82 15.56 20.63
C ASN A 271 13.28 14.22 21.20
N ARG A 272 12.57 13.68 22.17
CA ARG A 272 12.83 12.37 22.75
C ARG A 272 11.71 11.41 22.37
N LEU A 273 12.08 10.20 21.98
CA LEU A 273 11.12 9.15 21.83
C LEU A 273 10.45 8.90 23.18
N ARG A 274 9.13 9.16 23.27
CA ARG A 274 8.33 8.85 24.45
C ARG A 274 7.83 7.42 24.29
N PRO A 275 8.30 6.47 25.12
CA PRO A 275 7.81 5.09 25.04
C PRO A 275 6.32 5.05 25.38
N LEU A 276 5.56 4.30 24.56
CA LEU A 276 4.15 4.00 24.80
C LEU A 276 3.97 2.67 25.52
N LEU A 277 4.92 1.74 25.32
CA LEU A 277 4.84 0.39 25.82
C LEU A 277 6.23 -0.06 26.29
N ASP A 278 6.32 -0.63 27.47
CA ASP A 278 7.57 -1.20 28.00
C ASP A 278 7.96 -2.51 27.31
N ALA A 279 7.06 -3.14 26.60
CA ALA A 279 7.34 -4.37 25.85
C ALA A 279 8.20 -4.07 24.61
N ALA A 280 9.26 -4.84 24.45
CA ALA A 280 10.09 -4.79 23.25
C ALA A 280 9.60 -5.80 22.22
N PHE A 281 9.35 -5.35 21.01
CA PHE A 281 9.00 -6.18 19.88
C PHE A 281 10.24 -6.59 19.09
N LEU A 282 10.20 -7.75 18.44
CA LEU A 282 11.29 -8.26 17.62
C LEU A 282 10.86 -8.23 16.14
N GLN A 283 11.67 -7.62 15.28
CA GLN A 283 11.37 -7.50 13.84
C GLN A 283 9.92 -7.06 13.58
N ALA A 284 9.50 -5.97 14.20
CA ALA A 284 8.11 -5.54 14.22
C ALA A 284 7.77 -4.49 13.16
N GLY A 285 6.49 -4.42 12.82
CA GLY A 285 5.89 -3.38 12.02
C GLY A 285 4.46 -3.10 12.48
N LEU A 286 4.02 -1.85 12.33
CA LEU A 286 2.61 -1.50 12.48
C LEU A 286 1.80 -2.11 11.33
N LEU A 287 0.66 -2.72 11.66
CA LEU A 287 -0.21 -3.28 10.64
C LEU A 287 -0.90 -2.14 9.88
N PRO A 288 -0.70 -2.00 8.55
CA PRO A 288 -1.34 -0.96 7.78
C PRO A 288 -2.83 -1.25 7.59
N ASP A 289 -3.66 -0.21 7.53
CA ASP A 289 -5.07 -0.34 7.19
C ASP A 289 -5.24 -0.50 5.66
N PRO A 290 -5.68 -1.65 5.17
CA PRO A 290 -5.89 -1.87 3.74
C PRO A 290 -6.91 -0.91 3.12
N ALA A 291 -7.91 -0.50 3.88
CA ALA A 291 -8.94 0.44 3.39
C ALA A 291 -8.40 1.87 3.23
N ALA A 292 -7.31 2.23 3.93
CA ALA A 292 -6.66 3.54 3.82
C ALA A 292 -5.54 3.56 2.77
N ALA A 293 -5.42 2.53 1.93
CA ALA A 293 -4.35 2.43 0.92
C ALA A 293 -4.45 3.49 -0.18
N GLU A 294 -5.65 4.01 -0.44
CA GLU A 294 -5.92 5.00 -1.49
C GLU A 294 -5.45 6.42 -1.12
N GLU A 295 -5.30 6.72 0.17
CA GLU A 295 -4.78 8.00 0.64
C GLU A 295 -3.51 7.82 1.49
N PRO A 296 -2.36 7.63 0.86
CA PRO A 296 -1.12 7.54 1.60
C PRO A 296 -0.83 8.84 2.34
N GLN A 297 -0.56 8.72 3.63
CA GLN A 297 -0.27 9.86 4.49
C GLN A 297 1.18 10.30 4.32
N ARG A 298 1.42 11.59 4.02
CA ARG A 298 2.77 12.15 4.10
C ARG A 298 3.23 12.17 5.55
N LEU A 299 4.41 11.63 5.82
CA LEU A 299 4.98 11.61 7.17
C LEU A 299 5.27 13.02 7.68
N LEU A 300 5.85 13.83 6.83
CA LEU A 300 6.10 15.24 7.10
C LEU A 300 5.55 16.10 5.97
N GLU A 301 5.02 17.26 6.30
CA GLU A 301 4.56 18.24 5.34
C GLU A 301 5.54 19.42 5.34
N ARG A 302 5.98 19.82 4.15
CA ARG A 302 6.78 21.01 4.01
C ARG A 302 5.96 22.23 4.45
N PRO A 303 6.51 23.10 5.30
CA PRO A 303 5.84 24.35 5.67
C PRO A 303 5.46 25.16 4.44
N SER A 304 4.20 25.65 4.40
CA SER A 304 3.75 26.51 3.31
C SER A 304 4.42 27.88 3.38
N GLU A 305 4.69 28.47 2.22
CA GLU A 305 5.22 29.83 2.13
C GLU A 305 4.18 30.83 2.68
N ARG A 306 4.62 31.66 3.61
CA ARG A 306 3.75 32.68 4.23
C ARG A 306 3.87 33.97 3.45
N GLN A 307 2.75 34.45 2.94
CA GLN A 307 2.68 35.71 2.21
C GLN A 307 2.52 36.91 3.17
N ARG A 308 3.08 38.05 2.77
CA ARG A 308 2.84 39.32 3.46
C ARG A 308 1.37 39.71 3.34
N GLN A 309 0.71 39.93 4.45
CA GLN A 309 -0.63 40.50 4.48
C GLN A 309 -0.52 42.04 4.47
N HIS A 310 -1.16 42.65 3.49
CA HIS A 310 -1.24 44.13 3.47
C HIS A 310 -2.28 44.59 4.47
N PRO A 311 -1.94 45.56 5.32
CA PRO A 311 -2.92 46.14 6.26
C PRO A 311 -4.05 46.87 5.50
N SER A 312 -5.27 46.82 6.05
CA SER A 312 -6.34 47.65 5.57
C SER A 312 -6.05 49.09 6.00
N LEU A 313 -5.71 49.94 5.05
CA LEU A 313 -5.38 51.33 5.32
C LEU A 313 -6.66 52.17 5.48
N PRO A 314 -6.70 53.14 6.40
CA PRO A 314 -7.81 54.07 6.51
C PRO A 314 -7.87 55.00 5.26
N SER A 315 -9.07 55.45 4.92
CA SER A 315 -9.24 56.38 3.81
C SER A 315 -8.48 57.69 4.06
N GLU A 316 -7.84 58.23 3.05
CA GLU A 316 -7.18 59.52 3.09
C GLU A 316 -8.20 60.65 3.27
N PRO A 317 -7.91 61.62 4.17
CA PRO A 317 -8.76 62.78 4.30
C PRO A 317 -8.82 63.59 3.01
N GLN A 318 -10.02 63.94 2.56
CA GLN A 318 -10.19 64.75 1.36
C GLN A 318 -9.75 66.20 1.61
N PRO A 319 -8.98 66.81 0.69
CA PRO A 319 -8.62 68.22 0.79
C PRO A 319 -9.88 69.10 0.66
N PRO A 320 -9.91 70.28 1.33
CA PRO A 320 -10.99 71.23 1.14
C PRO A 320 -11.00 71.71 -0.32
N GLU A 321 -12.18 72.05 -0.82
CA GLU A 321 -12.33 72.64 -2.15
C GLU A 321 -11.44 73.87 -2.27
N GLU A 322 -10.87 74.12 -3.47
CA GLU A 322 -10.03 75.29 -3.71
C GLU A 322 -10.82 76.59 -3.47
N PHE A 323 -10.22 77.45 -2.69
CA PHE A 323 -10.82 78.76 -2.43
C PHE A 323 -10.67 79.66 -3.66
N ASP A 324 -11.83 80.17 -4.18
CA ASP A 324 -11.84 81.15 -5.27
C ASP A 324 -11.42 82.51 -4.75
N GLU A 325 -10.24 82.97 -5.09
CA GLU A 325 -9.66 84.24 -4.64
C GLU A 325 -10.29 85.50 -5.36
N ARG A 326 -11.22 85.35 -6.28
CA ARG A 326 -11.84 86.43 -7.00
C ARG A 326 -12.88 87.13 -6.10
N VAL A 327 -12.47 88.32 -5.59
CA VAL A 327 -13.31 89.14 -4.69
C VAL A 327 -14.71 89.51 -5.30
N GLU A 328 -14.75 89.61 -6.61
CA GLU A 328 -15.95 89.96 -7.40
C GLU A 328 -17.08 88.90 -7.29
N ARG A 329 -16.75 87.69 -6.91
CA ARG A 329 -17.74 86.64 -6.68
C ARG A 329 -18.38 86.65 -5.33
N PHE A 330 -17.98 87.55 -4.45
CA PHE A 330 -18.55 87.72 -3.12
C PHE A 330 -19.41 88.98 -2.98
N PRO A 331 -20.53 88.95 -2.28
CA PRO A 331 -21.43 90.08 -2.19
C PRO A 331 -20.85 91.30 -1.45
N SER A 332 -19.75 91.13 -0.75
CA SER A 332 -18.97 92.20 -0.07
C SER A 332 -17.54 91.73 0.30
N THR A 333 -16.62 92.69 0.48
CA THR A 333 -15.28 92.46 1.01
C THR A 333 -15.31 91.73 2.36
N ARG A 334 -16.31 92.05 3.21
CA ARG A 334 -16.50 91.36 4.49
C ARG A 334 -16.83 89.89 4.32
N ALA A 335 -17.69 89.55 3.35
CA ALA A 335 -18.06 88.19 3.01
C ALA A 335 -16.88 87.45 2.45
N PHE A 336 -16.06 88.03 1.58
CA PHE A 336 -14.81 87.45 1.07
C PHE A 336 -13.83 87.15 2.21
N LEU A 337 -13.58 88.07 3.13
CA LEU A 337 -12.67 87.88 4.24
C LEU A 337 -13.15 86.73 5.17
N ALA A 338 -14.46 86.69 5.45
CA ALA A 338 -15.04 85.64 6.28
C ALA A 338 -14.90 84.23 5.61
N ALA A 339 -15.20 84.17 4.33
CA ALA A 339 -15.04 82.91 3.55
C ALA A 339 -13.54 82.45 3.47
N ARG A 340 -12.64 83.41 3.27
CA ARG A 340 -11.20 83.13 3.28
C ARG A 340 -10.68 82.59 4.64
N ASP A 341 -11.17 83.18 5.74
CA ASP A 341 -10.80 82.76 7.08
C ASP A 341 -11.42 81.42 7.42
N ALA A 342 -12.64 81.12 6.97
CA ALA A 342 -13.24 79.79 7.05
C ALA A 342 -12.43 78.72 6.29
N TYR A 343 -12.09 79.03 5.04
CA TYR A 343 -11.23 78.15 4.24
C TYR A 343 -9.87 77.91 4.92
N ARG A 344 -9.24 78.94 5.47
CA ARG A 344 -7.94 78.79 6.20
C ARG A 344 -8.11 77.91 7.43
N GLN A 345 -9.25 77.99 8.13
CA GLN A 345 -9.48 77.11 9.28
C GLN A 345 -9.72 75.63 8.82
N GLU A 346 -10.48 75.45 7.77
CA GLU A 346 -10.77 74.15 7.19
C GLU A 346 -9.47 73.50 6.68
N ARG A 347 -8.63 74.26 5.95
CA ARG A 347 -7.33 73.79 5.49
C ARG A 347 -6.40 73.40 6.63
N ARG A 348 -6.38 74.14 7.73
CA ARG A 348 -5.59 73.78 8.94
C ARG A 348 -6.10 72.47 9.56
N ARG A 349 -7.43 72.29 9.63
CA ARG A 349 -8.04 71.07 10.12
C ARG A 349 -7.70 69.89 9.22
N TRP A 350 -7.74 70.07 7.92
CA TRP A 350 -7.35 69.05 6.95
C TRP A 350 -5.88 68.69 7.08
N ILE A 351 -4.95 69.65 7.16
CA ILE A 351 -3.52 69.40 7.38
C ILE A 351 -3.32 68.53 8.63
N ALA A 352 -3.89 68.93 9.75
CA ALA A 352 -3.77 68.15 10.98
C ALA A 352 -4.38 66.73 10.87
N ALA A 353 -5.52 66.57 10.17
CA ALA A 353 -6.11 65.28 9.93
C ALA A 353 -5.28 64.42 8.98
N HIS A 354 -4.70 65.03 7.95
CA HIS A 354 -3.80 64.33 7.00
C HIS A 354 -2.48 63.91 7.63
N ASP A 355 -1.91 64.73 8.49
CA ASP A 355 -0.69 64.37 9.23
C ASP A 355 -0.99 63.20 10.19
N ALA A 356 -2.10 63.25 10.93
CA ALA A 356 -2.53 62.15 11.80
C ALA A 356 -2.90 60.86 11.01
N TRP A 357 -3.39 60.99 9.78
CA TRP A 357 -3.62 59.86 8.88
C TRP A 357 -2.28 59.25 8.43
N ARG A 358 -1.31 60.06 8.02
CA ARG A 358 0.06 59.58 7.64
C ARG A 358 0.74 58.81 8.76
N GLU A 359 0.66 59.33 9.99
CA GLU A 359 1.23 58.71 11.17
C GLU A 359 0.59 57.33 11.40
N ARG A 360 -0.74 57.23 11.34
CA ARG A 360 -1.48 55.97 11.46
C ARG A 360 -1.15 54.96 10.36
N VAL A 361 -1.02 55.41 9.12
CA VAL A 361 -0.62 54.56 7.99
C VAL A 361 0.78 54.01 8.24
N ALA A 362 1.72 54.84 8.65
CA ALA A 362 3.10 54.44 8.97
C ALA A 362 3.16 53.40 10.12
N ASP A 363 2.33 53.61 11.17
CA ASP A 363 2.23 52.65 12.27
C ASP A 363 1.63 51.31 11.83
N LEU A 364 0.60 51.30 11.00
CA LEU A 364 -0.03 50.08 10.47
C LEU A 364 0.94 49.31 9.57
N GLU A 365 1.69 50.00 8.70
CA GLU A 365 2.71 49.40 7.85
C GLU A 365 3.85 48.81 8.67
N ALA A 366 4.32 49.56 9.67
CA ALA A 366 5.39 49.09 10.58
C ALA A 366 4.94 47.85 11.37
N ALA A 367 3.69 47.84 11.86
CA ALA A 367 3.15 46.68 12.55
C ALA A 367 3.00 45.46 11.62
N ALA A 368 2.52 45.68 10.38
CA ALA A 368 2.45 44.62 9.37
C ALA A 368 3.80 44.06 9.00
N ASP A 369 4.81 44.89 8.87
CA ASP A 369 6.18 44.47 8.59
C ASP A 369 6.82 43.72 9.78
N ALA A 370 6.53 44.14 11.01
CA ALA A 370 7.00 43.43 12.20
C ALA A 370 6.36 42.04 12.29
N GLU A 371 5.05 41.92 12.05
CA GLU A 371 4.33 40.64 12.03
C GLU A 371 4.83 39.73 10.91
N TYR A 372 5.07 40.29 9.70
CA TYR A 372 5.61 39.52 8.58
C TYR A 372 7.02 38.99 8.90
N ARG A 373 7.89 39.80 9.50
CA ARG A 373 9.23 39.35 9.93
C ARG A 373 9.14 38.23 10.95
N ARG A 374 8.28 38.35 11.96
CA ARG A 374 8.06 37.31 12.96
C ARG A 374 7.62 36.01 12.31
N ARG A 375 6.60 36.05 11.42
CA ARG A 375 6.10 34.85 10.70
C ARG A 375 7.13 34.23 9.79
N ARG A 376 7.98 35.04 9.16
CA ARG A 376 9.07 34.55 8.32
C ARG A 376 10.17 33.87 9.14
N ASP A 377 10.49 34.38 10.32
CA ASP A 377 11.45 33.76 11.23
C ASP A 377 10.91 32.40 11.75
N GLU A 378 9.62 32.32 12.08
CA GLU A 378 8.93 31.08 12.45
C GLU A 378 8.98 30.07 11.29
N GLN A 379 8.65 30.49 10.07
CA GLN A 379 8.72 29.65 8.89
C GLN A 379 10.14 29.14 8.65
N THR A 380 11.15 29.96 8.80
CA THR A 380 12.56 29.58 8.64
C THR A 380 12.95 28.49 9.65
N ARG A 381 12.48 28.60 10.90
CA ARG A 381 12.70 27.56 11.93
C ARG A 381 11.95 26.26 11.57
N GLU A 382 10.69 26.35 11.18
CA GLU A 382 9.91 25.20 10.76
C GLU A 382 10.54 24.49 9.56
N GLU A 383 11.04 25.24 8.58
CA GLU A 383 11.72 24.68 7.40
C GLU A 383 13.06 24.03 7.75
N ALA A 384 13.82 24.59 8.70
CA ALA A 384 15.03 23.95 9.19
C ALA A 384 14.75 22.62 9.90
N LEU A 385 13.71 22.56 10.73
CA LEU A 385 13.25 21.32 11.37
C LEU A 385 12.78 20.31 10.32
N TYR A 386 11.94 20.74 9.38
CA TYR A 386 11.48 19.91 8.30
C TYR A 386 12.63 19.28 7.51
N ARG A 387 13.62 20.09 7.07
CA ARG A 387 14.79 19.58 6.34
C ARG A 387 15.58 18.55 7.15
N ARG A 388 15.77 18.83 8.45
CA ARG A 388 16.48 17.93 9.36
C ARG A 388 15.81 16.57 9.44
N TYR A 389 14.50 16.53 9.70
CA TYR A 389 13.76 15.28 9.88
C TYR A 389 13.40 14.61 8.57
N ALA A 390 13.12 15.35 7.51
CA ALA A 390 12.91 14.79 6.18
C ALA A 390 14.13 13.99 5.70
N SER A 391 15.33 14.46 5.97
CA SER A 391 16.57 13.75 5.66
C SER A 391 16.81 12.52 6.57
N ALA A 392 16.29 12.54 7.79
CA ALA A 392 16.43 11.44 8.74
C ALA A 392 15.49 10.26 8.44
N LEU A 393 14.36 10.51 7.75
CA LEU A 393 13.40 9.47 7.43
C LEU A 393 13.84 8.64 6.21
N PRO A 394 13.62 7.29 6.24
CA PRO A 394 13.94 6.45 5.09
C PRO A 394 13.14 6.89 3.86
N GLY A 395 13.80 7.29 2.78
CA GLY A 395 13.17 7.76 1.54
C GLY A 395 12.70 9.22 1.56
N GLY A 396 13.10 10.00 2.57
CA GLY A 396 12.78 11.42 2.68
C GLY A 396 11.29 11.70 2.99
N ASP A 397 10.89 12.94 2.75
CA ASP A 397 9.53 13.44 2.97
C ASP A 397 8.48 12.87 1.99
N SER A 398 8.94 12.33 0.87
CA SER A 398 8.07 11.78 -0.17
C SER A 398 7.50 10.39 0.17
N ARG A 399 7.97 9.74 1.24
CA ARG A 399 7.42 8.45 1.65
C ARG A 399 6.02 8.62 2.21
N LEU A 400 5.10 8.10 1.44
CA LEU A 400 3.71 7.95 1.82
C LEU A 400 3.60 6.73 2.73
N ALA A 401 3.40 6.95 4.03
CA ALA A 401 3.10 5.87 4.97
C ALA A 401 1.61 5.56 4.91
N ARG A 402 1.28 4.29 4.84
CA ARG A 402 -0.11 3.87 5.02
C ARG A 402 -0.54 4.11 6.46
N ARG A 403 -1.78 4.52 6.67
CA ARG A 403 -2.32 4.66 8.02
C ARG A 403 -2.27 3.33 8.74
N PRO A 404 -1.87 3.27 10.02
CA PRO A 404 -1.93 2.04 10.77
C PRO A 404 -3.38 1.65 11.00
N TRP A 405 -3.67 0.35 10.97
CA TRP A 405 -4.98 -0.16 11.29
C TRP A 405 -5.27 0.03 12.78
N ARG A 406 -6.42 0.64 13.06
CA ARG A 406 -6.93 0.81 14.41
C ARG A 406 -8.27 0.08 14.54
N VAL A 407 -8.36 -0.80 15.50
CA VAL A 407 -9.59 -1.50 15.87
C VAL A 407 -9.98 -1.08 17.28
N ASP A 408 -11.18 -0.52 17.42
CA ASP A 408 -11.67 0.06 18.67
C ASP A 408 -10.66 1.07 19.30
N GLY A 409 -9.92 1.79 18.44
CA GLY A 409 -8.89 2.74 18.86
C GLY A 409 -7.49 2.16 19.05
N ASN A 410 -7.31 0.83 19.10
CA ASN A 410 -6.05 0.16 19.40
C ASN A 410 -5.22 -0.07 18.12
N TRP A 411 -3.90 -0.03 18.26
CA TRP A 411 -2.97 -0.34 17.15
C TRP A 411 -2.68 -1.82 17.08
N LEU A 412 -2.43 -2.29 15.87
CA LEU A 412 -2.04 -3.65 15.58
C LEU A 412 -0.57 -3.69 15.18
N VAL A 413 0.21 -4.55 15.85
CA VAL A 413 1.65 -4.71 15.62
C VAL A 413 1.91 -6.16 15.20
N LEU A 414 2.49 -6.32 14.01
CA LEU A 414 2.98 -7.61 13.54
C LEU A 414 4.46 -7.73 13.90
N HIS A 415 4.86 -8.80 14.58
CA HIS A 415 6.23 -8.95 15.05
C HIS A 415 6.64 -10.43 15.19
N ARG A 416 7.93 -10.67 15.42
CA ARG A 416 8.45 -12.00 15.71
C ARG A 416 8.57 -12.23 17.21
N ARG A 417 8.46 -13.51 17.64
CA ARG A 417 8.63 -13.90 19.04
C ARG A 417 10.09 -13.79 19.49
N SER A 418 11.02 -14.16 18.61
CA SER A 418 12.45 -14.17 18.92
C SER A 418 13.30 -13.69 17.74
N LEU A 419 14.61 -13.56 17.99
CA LEU A 419 15.59 -13.20 16.95
C LEU A 419 15.99 -14.38 16.05
N ALA A 420 15.46 -15.58 16.29
CA ALA A 420 15.72 -16.74 15.46
C ALA A 420 15.15 -16.55 14.04
N GLU A 421 15.81 -17.13 13.06
CA GLU A 421 15.49 -16.94 11.64
C GLU A 421 14.07 -17.42 11.28
N ARG A 422 13.61 -18.49 11.93
CA ARG A 422 12.27 -19.09 11.77
C ARG A 422 11.40 -18.91 13.03
N SER A 423 11.53 -17.76 13.69
CA SER A 423 10.68 -17.47 14.83
C SER A 423 9.24 -17.24 14.40
N GLU A 424 8.33 -17.63 15.25
CA GLU A 424 6.88 -17.48 15.07
C GLU A 424 6.52 -16.03 14.80
N LEU A 425 5.60 -15.82 13.86
CA LEU A 425 5.00 -14.51 13.57
C LEU A 425 3.84 -14.27 14.52
N LEU A 426 3.86 -13.14 15.20
CA LEU A 426 2.86 -12.74 16.17
C LEU A 426 2.14 -11.49 15.73
N LEU A 427 0.85 -11.43 16.01
CA LEU A 427 0.02 -10.22 15.88
C LEU A 427 -0.42 -9.79 17.28
N SER A 428 -0.11 -8.56 17.67
CA SER A 428 -0.48 -8.00 18.96
C SER A 428 -1.37 -6.78 18.81
N SER A 429 -2.32 -6.61 19.73
CA SER A 429 -3.12 -5.40 19.87
C SER A 429 -2.58 -4.55 21.03
N VAL A 430 -2.34 -3.27 20.75
CA VAL A 430 -1.79 -2.28 21.69
C VAL A 430 -2.78 -1.14 21.84
N SER A 431 -3.20 -0.85 23.06
CA SER A 431 -4.12 0.25 23.36
C SER A 431 -3.45 1.62 23.20
N THR A 432 -4.25 2.68 23.19
CA THR A 432 -3.77 4.06 23.05
C THR A 432 -2.94 4.54 24.25
N ASP A 433 -3.12 3.93 25.41
CA ASP A 433 -2.32 4.18 26.62
C ASP A 433 -1.03 3.35 26.70
N GLY A 434 -0.80 2.46 25.70
CA GLY A 434 0.40 1.65 25.61
C GLY A 434 0.28 0.26 26.26
N SER A 435 -0.90 -0.18 26.68
CA SER A 435 -1.09 -1.52 27.24
C SER A 435 -1.20 -2.57 26.14
N LEU A 436 -0.57 -3.71 26.34
CA LEU A 436 -0.72 -4.89 25.47
C LEU A 436 -2.03 -5.60 25.83
N LEU A 437 -2.97 -5.69 24.89
CA LEU A 437 -4.28 -6.27 25.12
C LEU A 437 -4.30 -7.77 24.86
N TRP A 438 -3.76 -8.20 23.74
CA TRP A 438 -3.63 -9.60 23.36
C TRP A 438 -2.50 -9.79 22.36
N THR A 439 -2.02 -11.03 22.28
CA THR A 439 -1.05 -11.49 21.29
C THR A 439 -1.52 -12.80 20.69
N LEU A 440 -1.51 -12.90 19.38
CA LEU A 440 -1.93 -14.07 18.63
C LEU A 440 -0.74 -14.57 17.80
N GLU A 441 -0.44 -15.86 17.90
CA GLU A 441 0.54 -16.51 17.04
C GLU A 441 -0.07 -16.83 15.69
N LEU A 442 0.56 -16.33 14.61
CA LEU A 442 0.10 -16.56 13.25
C LEU A 442 0.87 -17.72 12.62
N PRO A 443 0.18 -18.76 12.14
CA PRO A 443 0.83 -19.89 11.47
C PRO A 443 1.27 -19.55 10.04
N ILE A 444 1.87 -18.39 9.85
CA ILE A 444 2.44 -17.88 8.60
C ILE A 444 3.88 -17.48 8.86
N GLU A 445 4.82 -18.01 8.11
CA GLU A 445 6.22 -17.58 8.19
C GLU A 445 6.48 -16.28 7.44
N ARG A 446 5.86 -16.11 6.27
CA ARG A 446 6.02 -14.94 5.40
C ARG A 446 4.66 -14.44 4.94
N PRO A 447 4.16 -13.33 5.52
CA PRO A 447 2.92 -12.71 5.04
C PRO A 447 3.14 -12.08 3.66
N GLU A 448 2.22 -12.29 2.74
CA GLU A 448 2.27 -11.78 1.38
C GLU A 448 1.24 -10.67 1.16
N ARG A 449 -0.02 -10.91 1.53
CA ARG A 449 -1.13 -9.99 1.31
C ARG A 449 -1.99 -9.83 2.55
N LEU A 450 -2.57 -8.65 2.65
CA LEU A 450 -3.48 -8.21 3.70
C LEU A 450 -4.79 -7.75 3.07
N PHE A 451 -5.90 -8.28 3.58
CA PHE A 451 -7.24 -7.86 3.17
C PHE A 451 -8.03 -7.45 4.40
N ARG A 452 -8.76 -6.35 4.29
CA ARG A 452 -9.77 -6.00 5.26
C ARG A 452 -11.10 -6.60 4.81
N LEU A 453 -11.60 -7.61 5.51
CA LEU A 453 -12.91 -8.19 5.21
C LEU A 453 -14.03 -7.26 5.71
N ASP A 454 -13.86 -6.72 6.92
CA ASP A 454 -14.74 -5.72 7.50
C ASP A 454 -13.99 -4.87 8.55
N ALA A 455 -14.71 -4.13 9.40
CA ALA A 455 -14.09 -3.28 10.43
C ALA A 455 -13.26 -4.07 11.45
N ARG A 456 -13.49 -5.38 11.61
CA ARG A 456 -12.91 -6.23 12.66
C ARG A 456 -12.19 -7.46 12.14
N ASN A 457 -12.46 -7.86 10.91
CA ASN A 457 -11.90 -9.07 10.34
C ASN A 457 -10.81 -8.77 9.32
N LEU A 458 -9.66 -9.38 9.56
CA LEU A 458 -8.48 -9.36 8.71
C LEU A 458 -8.31 -10.72 8.06
N LEU A 459 -8.00 -10.75 6.78
CA LEU A 459 -7.47 -11.92 6.08
C LEU A 459 -6.00 -11.67 5.75
N LEU A 460 -5.15 -12.60 6.13
CA LEU A 460 -3.73 -12.65 5.76
C LEU A 460 -3.53 -13.85 4.84
N SER A 461 -2.86 -13.64 3.72
CA SER A 461 -2.30 -14.72 2.93
C SER A 461 -0.79 -14.73 3.06
N GLY A 462 -0.19 -15.90 2.92
CA GLY A 462 1.25 -16.05 3.00
C GLY A 462 1.69 -17.51 2.94
N ARG A 463 2.99 -17.71 3.17
CA ARG A 463 3.59 -19.05 3.22
C ARG A 463 3.75 -19.50 4.66
N GLY A 464 3.35 -20.75 4.93
CA GLY A 464 3.69 -21.49 6.14
C GLY A 464 4.75 -22.53 5.85
N GLU A 465 5.03 -23.37 6.83
CA GLU A 465 6.07 -24.43 6.75
C GLU A 465 5.79 -25.45 5.62
N ASP A 466 4.52 -25.69 5.32
CA ASP A 466 4.02 -26.73 4.42
C ASP A 466 3.22 -26.19 3.22
N GLY A 467 3.46 -24.92 2.81
CA GLY A 467 2.85 -24.28 1.66
C GLY A 467 2.05 -23.02 1.97
N GLY A 468 1.17 -22.62 1.03
CA GLY A 468 0.35 -21.43 1.15
C GLY A 468 -0.69 -21.52 2.26
N ARG A 469 -0.88 -20.43 2.99
CA ARG A 469 -1.85 -20.33 4.09
C ARG A 469 -2.71 -19.07 3.99
N LEU A 470 -3.97 -19.22 4.40
CA LEU A 470 -4.90 -18.13 4.63
C LEU A 470 -5.27 -18.10 6.11
N VAL A 471 -5.14 -16.94 6.72
CA VAL A 471 -5.44 -16.73 8.14
C VAL A 471 -6.46 -15.61 8.26
N ARG A 472 -7.66 -15.96 8.71
CA ARG A 472 -8.70 -15.00 9.05
C ARG A 472 -8.64 -14.71 10.55
N VAL A 473 -8.50 -13.46 10.93
CA VAL A 473 -8.35 -13.01 12.32
C VAL A 473 -9.51 -12.11 12.71
N ASP A 474 -10.18 -12.42 13.82
CA ASP A 474 -11.05 -11.49 14.55
C ASP A 474 -10.17 -10.57 15.42
N LEU A 475 -9.98 -9.35 14.98
CA LEU A 475 -9.08 -8.37 15.60
C LEU A 475 -9.58 -7.85 16.96
N ARG A 476 -10.85 -8.05 17.29
CA ARG A 476 -11.39 -7.70 18.61
C ARG A 476 -11.09 -8.77 19.65
N ARG A 477 -11.18 -10.03 19.24
CA ARG A 477 -11.03 -11.17 20.15
C ARG A 477 -9.60 -11.69 20.21
N GLY A 478 -8.76 -11.39 19.25
CA GLY A 478 -7.44 -11.99 19.11
C GLY A 478 -7.53 -13.48 18.83
N SER A 479 -8.50 -13.90 18.00
CA SER A 479 -8.71 -15.30 17.61
C SER A 479 -8.88 -15.41 16.10
N GLY A 480 -8.76 -16.60 15.54
CA GLY A 480 -8.90 -16.74 14.11
C GLY A 480 -9.09 -18.16 13.59
N ILE A 481 -9.15 -18.28 12.26
CA ILE A 481 -9.28 -19.53 11.51
C ILE A 481 -8.13 -19.59 10.52
N VAL A 482 -7.51 -20.75 10.41
CA VAL A 482 -6.43 -21.04 9.46
C VAL A 482 -6.91 -22.02 8.42
N HIS A 483 -6.61 -21.69 7.17
CA HIS A 483 -6.75 -22.63 6.06
C HIS A 483 -5.39 -22.81 5.39
N ARG A 484 -5.05 -24.06 5.08
CA ARG A 484 -3.92 -24.41 4.23
C ARG A 484 -4.40 -24.55 2.79
N LEU A 485 -3.62 -24.03 1.84
CA LEU A 485 -3.87 -24.31 0.43
C LEU A 485 -3.70 -25.78 0.17
N GLY A 486 -4.71 -26.35 -0.48
CA GLY A 486 -4.63 -27.67 -1.09
C GLY A 486 -3.91 -27.61 -2.44
N ARG A 487 -3.67 -28.75 -3.03
CA ARG A 487 -3.27 -28.86 -4.44
C ARG A 487 -4.39 -28.36 -5.34
N ALA A 488 -4.08 -28.16 -6.61
CA ALA A 488 -5.04 -27.73 -7.61
C ALA A 488 -6.33 -28.59 -7.60
N GLY A 489 -7.46 -27.91 -7.52
CA GLY A 489 -8.78 -28.55 -7.45
C GLY A 489 -9.17 -29.11 -6.09
N ALA A 490 -8.35 -28.96 -5.06
CA ALA A 490 -8.70 -29.32 -3.69
C ALA A 490 -9.28 -28.13 -2.91
N PRO A 491 -10.24 -28.37 -1.99
CA PRO A 491 -10.70 -27.34 -1.07
C PRO A 491 -9.58 -26.94 -0.12
N LEU A 492 -9.72 -25.77 0.48
CA LEU A 492 -8.84 -25.35 1.56
C LEU A 492 -9.01 -26.31 2.75
N GLN A 493 -7.90 -26.72 3.31
CA GLN A 493 -7.90 -27.58 4.49
C GLN A 493 -7.87 -26.70 5.74
N ARG A 494 -8.91 -26.79 6.57
CA ARG A 494 -8.88 -26.14 7.86
C ARG A 494 -7.82 -26.79 8.74
N VAL A 495 -6.93 -25.98 9.27
CA VAL A 495 -5.88 -26.38 10.20
C VAL A 495 -6.28 -25.90 11.58
N GLU A 496 -6.07 -26.72 12.61
CA GLU A 496 -6.28 -26.30 13.98
C GLU A 496 -5.32 -25.12 14.27
N TRP A 497 -5.89 -24.06 14.81
CA TRP A 497 -5.08 -22.93 15.28
C TRP A 497 -4.32 -23.39 16.50
N PRO A 498 -2.99 -23.20 16.55
CA PRO A 498 -2.29 -23.43 17.79
C PRO A 498 -2.95 -22.56 18.86
N GLU A 499 -3.59 -23.19 19.86
CA GLU A 499 -4.24 -22.48 20.94
C GLU A 499 -3.21 -21.53 21.57
N GLY A 500 -3.34 -20.27 21.27
CA GLY A 500 -2.57 -19.22 21.91
C GLY A 500 -2.94 -19.25 23.38
N GLN A 501 -1.95 -19.49 24.21
CA GLN A 501 -2.10 -19.24 25.63
C GLN A 501 -2.52 -17.78 25.81
N PRO A 502 -3.54 -17.49 26.61
CA PRO A 502 -4.00 -16.14 26.92
C PRO A 502 -2.91 -15.26 27.50
#